data_af4cbc57637c07f90939594a9fb34635
#
_entry.id   af4cbc57637c07f90939594a9fb34635
#
_cell.length_a   1.000
_cell.length_b   1.000
_cell.length_c   1.000
_cell.angle_alpha   90.00
_cell.angle_beta   90.00
_cell.angle_gamma   90.00
#
_symmetry.space_group_name_H-M   'P 1'
#
loop_
_entity.id
_entity.type
_entity.pdbx_description
1 polymer ?
#
loop_
_entity_poly.entity_id
_entity_poly.type
_entity_poly.pdbx_seq_one_letter_code
_entity_poly.pdbx_strand_id
1 'polypeptide(L)'
;MTYCVGVIMDSGLVLASDSRTNAGVDQVGNFRKMTVFERPDDRVIVMLSSGNLAVTQGVVALLEQRAQMHQQNIWNSMAMYDIASLVGETLREVQKRDGPYLMEHNIDANASFIVGGQIHGERHRLFNIYTEGNFIEATPDTPYCQNGEIKYGKPIIDRVITYSTGLMEAAKCVLISFDSTLRSNISVGPPIDLLCYERDSLKVGLQRRLGEQDSYFVDVRQRWEAGLKRLFTDLPDPHWED
;
A
#
# COMPACT_ATOMS: atom_id res chain seq x y z
N MET A 1 10.32 8.58 -4.54
CA MET A 1 9.15 8.59 -3.62
C MET A 1 8.21 7.47 -4.01
N THR A 2 7.22 7.18 -3.22
CA THR A 2 6.31 6.02 -3.35
C THR A 2 4.93 6.46 -2.91
N TYR A 3 3.88 5.84 -3.41
CA TYR A 3 2.55 5.91 -2.80
C TYR A 3 1.99 4.49 -2.64
N CYS A 4 1.77 4.10 -1.39
CA CYS A 4 1.13 2.85 -1.01
C CYS A 4 -0.12 3.13 -0.19
N VAL A 5 -1.18 2.37 -0.42
CA VAL A 5 -2.42 2.44 0.36
C VAL A 5 -2.99 1.05 0.58
N GLY A 6 -3.39 0.78 1.81
CA GLY A 6 -4.17 -0.38 2.20
C GLY A 6 -5.46 0.09 2.86
N VAL A 7 -6.58 -0.49 2.51
CA VAL A 7 -7.91 -0.23 3.08
C VAL A 7 -8.48 -1.52 3.63
N ILE A 8 -9.01 -1.46 4.84
CA ILE A 8 -9.74 -2.58 5.48
C ILE A 8 -11.22 -2.25 5.59
N MET A 9 -12.07 -3.16 5.15
CA MET A 9 -13.52 -3.03 5.23
C MET A 9 -14.12 -4.32 5.79
N ASP A 10 -15.37 -4.30 6.19
CA ASP A 10 -16.06 -5.51 6.63
C ASP A 10 -16.03 -6.61 5.55
N SER A 11 -16.08 -6.22 4.28
CA SER A 11 -16.05 -7.14 3.13
C SER A 11 -14.67 -7.65 2.74
N GLY A 12 -13.56 -7.09 3.26
CA GLY A 12 -12.19 -7.51 2.92
C GLY A 12 -11.17 -6.39 2.87
N LEU A 13 -10.18 -6.53 2.00
CA LEU A 13 -9.04 -5.61 1.88
C LEU A 13 -8.86 -5.13 0.43
N VAL A 14 -8.48 -3.88 0.26
CA VAL A 14 -7.92 -3.34 -0.98
C VAL A 14 -6.52 -2.82 -0.71
N LEU A 15 -5.53 -3.30 -1.46
CA LEU A 15 -4.15 -2.86 -1.35
C LEU A 15 -3.64 -2.41 -2.72
N ALA A 16 -2.96 -1.28 -2.76
CA ALA A 16 -2.37 -0.78 -3.99
C ALA A 16 -1.06 -0.04 -3.76
N SER A 17 -0.18 -0.13 -4.74
CA SER A 17 1.09 0.60 -4.78
C SER A 17 1.42 1.08 -6.18
N ASP A 18 2.13 2.20 -6.29
CA ASP A 18 2.84 2.54 -7.51
C ASP A 18 4.06 1.63 -7.70
N SER A 19 4.70 1.70 -8.85
CA SER A 19 5.93 0.94 -9.13
C SER A 19 7.10 1.81 -9.56
N ARG A 20 6.93 3.12 -9.71
CA ARG A 20 8.02 4.02 -10.09
C ARG A 20 9.07 4.10 -8.98
N THR A 21 10.32 3.98 -9.37
CA THR A 21 11.47 4.16 -8.48
C THR A 21 12.45 5.11 -9.14
N ASN A 22 12.87 6.14 -8.42
CA ASN A 22 13.84 7.11 -8.89
C ASN A 22 15.13 6.94 -8.08
N ALA A 23 16.22 6.61 -8.76
CA ALA A 23 17.56 6.62 -8.21
C ALA A 23 18.31 7.82 -8.81
N GLY A 24 18.12 9.01 -8.23
CA GLY A 24 18.62 10.27 -8.79
C GLY A 24 17.69 10.87 -9.85
N VAL A 25 18.19 11.86 -10.58
CA VAL A 25 17.39 12.65 -11.53
C VAL A 25 17.14 11.88 -12.84
N ASP A 26 18.07 11.01 -13.25
CA ASP A 26 18.11 10.39 -14.58
C ASP A 26 17.84 8.88 -14.58
N GLN A 27 17.66 8.24 -13.42
CA GLN A 27 17.41 6.81 -13.32
C GLN A 27 15.99 6.54 -12.83
N VAL A 28 15.06 6.45 -13.76
CA VAL A 28 13.68 6.01 -13.50
C VAL A 28 13.57 4.53 -13.83
N GLY A 29 13.24 3.73 -12.84
CA GLY A 29 12.97 2.30 -12.97
C GLY A 29 11.60 1.92 -12.47
N ASN A 30 11.13 0.74 -12.85
CA ASN A 30 9.89 0.17 -12.34
C ASN A 30 10.20 -1.06 -11.49
N PHE A 31 9.93 -0.98 -10.20
CA PHE A 31 10.06 -2.09 -9.26
C PHE A 31 8.72 -2.36 -8.59
N ARG A 32 8.38 -3.64 -8.48
CA ARG A 32 7.18 -4.04 -7.72
C ARG A 32 7.40 -3.73 -6.25
N LYS A 33 6.45 -3.02 -5.67
CA LYS A 33 6.40 -2.69 -4.24
C LYS A 33 5.37 -3.54 -3.51
N MET A 34 4.60 -4.35 -4.24
CA MET A 34 3.65 -5.32 -3.72
C MET A 34 4.25 -6.71 -3.79
N THR A 35 4.33 -7.38 -2.65
CA THR A 35 4.69 -8.80 -2.50
C THR A 35 3.48 -9.54 -1.95
N VAL A 36 3.18 -10.70 -2.52
CA VAL A 36 2.04 -11.55 -2.13
C VAL A 36 2.55 -12.92 -1.75
N PHE A 37 2.18 -13.37 -0.56
CA PHE A 37 2.36 -14.72 -0.07
C PHE A 37 0.98 -15.35 0.04
N GLU A 38 0.74 -16.36 -0.76
CA GLU A 38 -0.55 -17.04 -0.83
C GLU A 38 -0.37 -18.55 -0.69
N ARG A 39 -1.14 -19.14 0.21
CA ARG A 39 -1.41 -20.56 0.29
C ARG A 39 -2.92 -20.70 0.35
N PRO A 40 -3.56 -21.08 -0.78
CA PRO A 40 -5.01 -21.20 -0.82
C PRO A 40 -5.56 -22.04 0.35
N ASP A 41 -6.72 -21.65 0.87
CA ASP A 41 -7.41 -22.27 2.01
C ASP A 41 -6.67 -22.16 3.36
N ASP A 42 -5.46 -21.61 3.40
CA ASP A 42 -4.68 -21.39 4.61
C ASP A 42 -4.46 -19.90 4.91
N ARG A 43 -3.84 -19.15 3.98
CA ARG A 43 -3.53 -17.74 4.21
C ARG A 43 -3.29 -16.93 2.94
N VAL A 44 -3.58 -15.65 3.05
CA VAL A 44 -3.15 -14.61 2.11
C VAL A 44 -2.49 -13.49 2.90
N ILE A 45 -1.27 -13.14 2.55
CA ILE A 45 -0.51 -12.04 3.15
C ILE A 45 0.00 -11.16 2.02
N VAL A 46 -0.32 -9.89 2.07
CA VAL A 46 0.09 -8.89 1.08
C VAL A 46 0.91 -7.82 1.77
N MET A 47 2.08 -7.54 1.23
CA MET A 47 2.99 -6.50 1.74
C MET A 47 3.17 -5.42 0.68
N LEU A 48 3.04 -4.17 1.07
CA LEU A 48 3.41 -3.00 0.29
C LEU A 48 4.62 -2.35 0.92
N SER A 49 5.65 -2.04 0.14
CA SER A 49 6.91 -1.47 0.62
C SER A 49 7.10 -0.02 0.19
N SER A 50 7.68 0.80 1.05
CA SER A 50 8.02 2.21 0.81
C SER A 50 9.37 2.54 1.43
N GLY A 51 10.12 3.47 0.84
CA GLY A 51 11.41 3.93 1.33
C GLY A 51 12.59 3.41 0.52
N ASN A 52 13.71 3.12 1.18
CA ASN A 52 14.93 2.66 0.53
C ASN A 52 14.73 1.29 -0.13
N LEU A 53 14.96 1.21 -1.44
CA LEU A 53 14.69 0.01 -2.23
C LEU A 53 15.56 -1.18 -1.81
N ALA A 54 16.86 -0.94 -1.53
CA ALA A 54 17.75 -2.03 -1.13
C ALA A 54 17.33 -2.62 0.23
N VAL A 55 16.92 -1.76 1.17
CA VAL A 55 16.41 -2.19 2.48
C VAL A 55 15.11 -2.99 2.30
N THR A 56 14.15 -2.48 1.52
CA THR A 56 12.86 -3.17 1.32
C THR A 56 13.02 -4.51 0.61
N GLN A 57 13.87 -4.59 -0.41
CA GLN A 57 14.22 -5.86 -1.06
C GLN A 57 14.96 -6.83 -0.12
N GLY A 58 15.86 -6.32 0.71
CA GLY A 58 16.54 -7.11 1.72
C GLY A 58 15.57 -7.74 2.73
N VAL A 59 14.55 -6.99 3.16
CA VAL A 59 13.50 -7.52 4.04
C VAL A 59 12.71 -8.64 3.37
N VAL A 60 12.24 -8.42 2.14
CA VAL A 60 11.48 -9.44 1.40
C VAL A 60 12.32 -10.70 1.19
N ALA A 61 13.59 -10.56 0.75
CA ALA A 61 14.49 -11.69 0.53
C ALA A 61 14.75 -12.50 1.81
N LEU A 62 14.91 -11.84 2.97
CA LEU A 62 15.08 -12.54 4.25
C LEU A 62 13.81 -13.26 4.69
N LEU A 63 12.64 -12.67 4.48
CA LEU A 63 11.35 -13.32 4.77
C LEU A 63 11.14 -14.56 3.88
N GLU A 64 11.48 -14.49 2.60
CA GLU A 64 11.43 -15.63 1.66
C GLU A 64 12.44 -16.73 2.05
N GLN A 65 13.65 -16.36 2.44
CA GLN A 65 14.65 -17.31 2.92
C GLN A 65 14.17 -18.03 4.19
N ARG A 66 13.62 -17.29 5.16
CA ARG A 66 13.08 -17.84 6.41
C ARG A 66 11.89 -18.74 6.19
N ALA A 67 11.13 -18.51 5.12
CA ALA A 67 9.99 -19.36 4.75
C ALA A 67 10.37 -20.84 4.49
N GLN A 68 11.65 -21.11 4.27
CA GLN A 68 12.20 -22.45 4.08
C GLN A 68 12.81 -23.05 5.37
N MET A 69 12.79 -22.30 6.49
CA MET A 69 13.39 -22.71 7.76
C MET A 69 12.31 -23.17 8.75
N HIS A 70 12.74 -23.94 9.79
CA HIS A 70 11.86 -24.38 10.87
C HIS A 70 11.54 -23.28 11.90
N GLN A 71 12.25 -22.16 11.87
CA GLN A 71 11.97 -21.00 12.73
C GLN A 71 10.67 -20.32 12.36
N GLN A 72 10.20 -19.42 13.21
CA GLN A 72 8.99 -18.61 12.93
C GLN A 72 9.16 -17.88 11.59
N ASN A 73 8.17 -18.05 10.73
CA ASN A 73 8.17 -17.50 9.38
C ASN A 73 6.74 -17.22 8.92
N ILE A 74 6.58 -16.70 7.73
CA ILE A 74 5.30 -16.33 7.13
C ILE A 74 4.32 -17.52 7.05
N TRP A 75 4.84 -18.76 6.88
CA TRP A 75 4.00 -19.94 6.65
C TRP A 75 3.58 -20.68 7.93
N ASN A 76 4.26 -20.45 9.06
CA ASN A 76 3.99 -21.11 10.33
C ASN A 76 3.54 -20.17 11.46
N SER A 77 3.52 -18.85 11.21
CA SER A 77 2.93 -17.89 12.13
C SER A 77 1.43 -18.15 12.30
N MET A 78 0.94 -18.02 13.53
CA MET A 78 -0.45 -18.38 13.89
C MET A 78 -1.42 -17.21 13.77
N ALA A 79 -0.91 -15.97 13.77
CA ALA A 79 -1.72 -14.77 13.69
C ALA A 79 -1.12 -13.72 12.75
N MET A 80 -1.95 -12.87 12.19
CA MET A 80 -1.49 -11.73 11.38
C MET A 80 -0.66 -10.73 12.21
N TYR A 81 -0.86 -10.67 13.53
CA TYR A 81 -0.02 -9.92 14.46
C TYR A 81 1.43 -10.44 14.45
N ASP A 82 1.61 -11.75 14.46
CA ASP A 82 2.95 -12.38 14.41
C ASP A 82 3.65 -12.07 13.08
N ILE A 83 2.89 -12.02 11.98
CA ILE A 83 3.41 -11.61 10.67
C ILE A 83 3.90 -10.15 10.71
N ALA A 84 3.10 -9.24 11.29
CA ALA A 84 3.49 -7.83 11.41
C ALA A 84 4.75 -7.68 12.28
N SER A 85 4.84 -8.43 13.39
CA SER A 85 6.03 -8.47 14.25
C SER A 85 7.25 -9.00 13.50
N LEU A 86 7.11 -10.11 12.79
CA LEU A 86 8.17 -10.72 11.99
C LEU A 86 8.72 -9.75 10.92
N VAL A 87 7.84 -9.03 10.22
CA VAL A 87 8.26 -8.03 9.22
C VAL A 87 9.01 -6.88 9.90
N GLY A 88 8.52 -6.37 11.03
CA GLY A 88 9.18 -5.31 11.80
C GLY A 88 10.55 -5.73 12.35
N GLU A 89 10.68 -6.95 12.85
CA GLU A 89 11.97 -7.51 13.31
C GLU A 89 12.95 -7.67 12.15
N THR A 90 12.48 -8.17 11.01
CA THR A 90 13.31 -8.32 9.81
C THR A 90 13.77 -6.97 9.27
N LEU A 91 12.90 -5.94 9.34
CA LEU A 91 13.28 -4.58 8.97
C LEU A 91 14.42 -4.05 9.85
N ARG A 92 14.30 -4.17 11.16
CA ARG A 92 15.37 -3.77 12.11
C ARG A 92 16.68 -4.53 11.85
N GLU A 93 16.61 -5.80 11.50
CA GLU A 93 17.79 -6.62 11.19
C GLU A 93 18.51 -6.09 9.94
N VAL A 94 17.78 -5.83 8.85
CA VAL A 94 18.35 -5.25 7.62
C VAL A 94 18.93 -3.86 7.87
N GLN A 95 18.22 -3.01 8.59
CA GLN A 95 18.70 -1.68 8.94
C GLN A 95 19.95 -1.72 9.84
N LYS A 96 20.02 -2.65 10.79
CA LYS A 96 21.21 -2.84 11.64
C LYS A 96 22.41 -3.30 10.83
N ARG A 97 22.20 -4.14 9.81
CA ARG A 97 23.28 -4.66 8.95
C ARG A 97 23.78 -3.59 7.96
N ASP A 98 22.87 -2.93 7.27
CA ASP A 98 23.19 -2.07 6.11
C ASP A 98 23.18 -0.57 6.45
N GLY A 99 22.43 -0.17 7.48
CA GLY A 99 22.24 1.24 7.87
C GLY A 99 23.53 2.01 8.13
N PRO A 100 24.49 1.49 8.91
CA PRO A 100 25.77 2.20 9.15
C PRO A 100 26.49 2.57 7.85
N TYR A 101 26.55 1.67 6.88
CA TYR A 101 27.21 1.91 5.57
C TYR A 101 26.46 2.91 4.70
N LEU A 102 25.12 2.90 4.73
CA LEU A 102 24.31 3.87 4.03
C LEU A 102 24.48 5.29 4.62
N MET A 103 24.54 5.39 5.95
CA MET A 103 24.73 6.65 6.64
C MET A 103 26.10 7.30 6.35
N GLU A 104 27.17 6.52 6.18
CA GLU A 104 28.49 7.03 5.77
C GLU A 104 28.43 7.78 4.43
N HIS A 105 27.46 7.45 3.59
CA HIS A 105 27.23 8.08 2.28
C HIS A 105 26.04 9.04 2.25
N ASN A 106 25.50 9.43 3.41
CA ASN A 106 24.30 10.28 3.56
C ASN A 106 23.06 9.69 2.85
N ILE A 107 22.97 8.37 2.77
CA ILE A 107 21.82 7.65 2.24
C ILE A 107 20.94 7.20 3.40
N ASP A 108 19.65 7.53 3.34
CA ASP A 108 18.68 7.14 4.34
C ASP A 108 18.31 5.64 4.18
N ALA A 109 18.37 4.89 5.29
CA ALA A 109 17.96 3.49 5.38
C ALA A 109 16.47 3.32 5.73
N ASN A 110 15.70 4.40 5.76
CA ASN A 110 14.29 4.36 6.12
C ASN A 110 13.48 3.51 5.14
N ALA A 111 12.68 2.61 5.71
CA ALA A 111 11.72 1.80 4.99
C ALA A 111 10.50 1.57 5.88
N SER A 112 9.35 1.40 5.27
CA SER A 112 8.09 1.11 5.96
C SER A 112 7.26 0.14 5.12
N PHE A 113 6.35 -0.57 5.79
CA PHE A 113 5.50 -1.55 5.11
C PHE A 113 4.03 -1.38 5.52
N ILE A 114 3.12 -1.65 4.59
CA ILE A 114 1.74 -1.96 4.89
C ILE A 114 1.59 -3.46 4.72
N VAL A 115 1.10 -4.15 5.74
CA VAL A 115 0.88 -5.60 5.73
C VAL A 115 -0.59 -5.89 5.97
N GLY A 116 -1.24 -6.50 4.99
CA GLY A 116 -2.64 -6.90 5.09
C GLY A 116 -2.83 -8.35 4.70
N GLY A 117 -3.86 -8.98 5.25
CA GLY A 117 -4.17 -10.36 4.91
C GLY A 117 -5.07 -11.06 5.90
N GLN A 118 -5.14 -12.37 5.75
CA GLN A 118 -5.90 -13.25 6.62
C GLN A 118 -5.23 -14.62 6.72
N ILE A 119 -5.23 -15.20 7.90
CA ILE A 119 -4.87 -16.59 8.20
C ILE A 119 -6.16 -17.33 8.52
N HIS A 120 -6.27 -18.59 8.10
CA HIS A 120 -7.44 -19.44 8.39
C HIS A 120 -7.78 -19.44 9.91
N GLY A 121 -9.04 -19.22 10.22
CA GLY A 121 -9.53 -19.14 11.60
C GLY A 121 -9.33 -17.79 12.29
N GLU A 122 -8.67 -16.82 11.63
CA GLU A 122 -8.50 -15.46 12.11
C GLU A 122 -9.32 -14.48 11.24
N ARG A 123 -9.65 -13.29 11.74
CA ARG A 123 -10.19 -12.20 10.91
C ARG A 123 -9.13 -11.62 9.99
N HIS A 124 -9.52 -11.04 8.86
CA HIS A 124 -8.59 -10.25 8.05
C HIS A 124 -8.15 -9.01 8.81
N ARG A 125 -6.89 -8.61 8.65
CA ARG A 125 -6.24 -7.53 9.39
C ARG A 125 -5.34 -6.69 8.48
N LEU A 126 -5.07 -5.46 8.90
CA LEU A 126 -4.23 -4.52 8.17
C LEU A 126 -3.34 -3.77 9.16
N PHE A 127 -2.03 -3.75 8.91
CA PHE A 127 -1.02 -3.12 9.75
C PHE A 127 -0.19 -2.13 8.97
N ASN A 128 0.19 -1.04 9.62
CA ASN A 128 1.22 -0.11 9.15
C ASN A 128 2.47 -0.29 10.00
N ILE A 129 3.56 -0.74 9.38
CA ILE A 129 4.86 -0.98 10.02
C ILE A 129 5.75 0.22 9.72
N TYR A 130 6.15 0.90 10.78
CA TYR A 130 7.01 2.09 10.72
C TYR A 130 8.48 1.73 10.51
N THR A 131 9.28 2.75 10.22
CA THR A 131 10.72 2.57 9.97
C THR A 131 11.47 1.99 11.17
N GLU A 132 10.95 2.18 12.38
CA GLU A 132 11.51 1.62 13.62
C GLU A 132 11.13 0.15 13.83
N GLY A 133 10.32 -0.42 12.94
CA GLY A 133 9.86 -1.80 13.00
C GLY A 133 8.74 -2.05 14.02
N ASN A 134 8.24 -1.00 14.70
CA ASN A 134 6.96 -1.05 15.43
C ASN A 134 5.80 -0.84 14.46
N PHE A 135 4.58 -1.14 14.89
CA PHE A 135 3.43 -1.08 14.00
C PHE A 135 2.14 -0.73 14.73
N ILE A 136 1.19 -0.24 13.95
CA ILE A 136 -0.21 -0.06 14.38
C ILE A 136 -1.14 -0.89 13.50
N GLU A 137 -2.29 -1.23 14.04
CA GLU A 137 -3.38 -1.89 13.30
C GLU A 137 -4.43 -0.87 12.89
N ALA A 138 -4.91 -0.97 11.65
CA ALA A 138 -6.08 -0.24 11.20
C ALA A 138 -7.34 -0.75 11.90
N THR A 139 -8.25 0.16 12.22
CA THR A 139 -9.49 -0.12 12.96
C THR A 139 -10.72 0.30 12.14
N PRO A 140 -11.94 -0.07 12.52
CA PRO A 140 -13.14 0.43 11.86
C PRO A 140 -13.25 1.97 11.84
N ASP A 141 -12.70 2.67 12.85
CA ASP A 141 -12.70 4.13 12.92
C ASP A 141 -11.60 4.78 12.04
N THR A 142 -10.53 4.02 11.76
CA THR A 142 -9.45 4.44 10.85
C THR A 142 -9.14 3.26 9.91
N PRO A 143 -9.98 3.04 8.87
CA PRO A 143 -9.99 1.80 8.11
C PRO A 143 -8.97 1.79 6.96
N TYR A 144 -7.87 2.52 7.07
CA TYR A 144 -6.83 2.52 6.05
C TYR A 144 -5.45 2.86 6.62
N CYS A 145 -4.43 2.46 5.87
CA CYS A 145 -3.04 2.83 6.05
C CYS A 145 -2.47 3.40 4.75
N GLN A 146 -1.60 4.39 4.85
CA GLN A 146 -0.91 4.98 3.71
C GLN A 146 0.57 5.19 4.03
N ASN A 147 1.44 4.96 3.03
CA ASN A 147 2.87 5.22 3.10
C ASN A 147 3.36 6.00 1.89
N GLY A 148 4.41 6.79 2.07
CA GLY A 148 5.02 7.63 1.03
C GLY A 148 4.32 8.96 0.84
N GLU A 149 3.92 9.32 -0.38
CA GLU A 149 3.29 10.60 -0.73
C GLU A 149 1.78 10.61 -0.41
N ILE A 150 1.44 10.64 0.85
CA ILE A 150 0.06 10.47 1.32
C ILE A 150 -0.82 11.71 1.11
N LYS A 151 -0.23 12.92 1.11
CA LYS A 151 -0.97 14.19 1.19
C LYS A 151 -1.94 14.47 0.04
N TYR A 152 -1.67 13.92 -1.14
CA TYR A 152 -2.52 14.16 -2.31
C TYR A 152 -3.67 13.18 -2.44
N GLY A 153 -3.45 11.91 -2.03
CA GLY A 153 -4.47 10.87 -2.06
C GLY A 153 -5.36 10.84 -0.82
N LYS A 154 -4.81 11.24 0.35
CA LYS A 154 -5.52 11.21 1.63
C LYS A 154 -6.87 11.94 1.61
N PRO A 155 -7.02 13.17 1.07
CA PRO A 155 -8.30 13.86 1.05
C PRO A 155 -9.41 13.12 0.30
N ILE A 156 -9.07 12.25 -0.65
CA ILE A 156 -10.03 11.41 -1.37
C ILE A 156 -10.47 10.25 -0.47
N ILE A 157 -9.51 9.56 0.12
CA ILE A 157 -9.75 8.41 1.02
C ILE A 157 -10.63 8.84 2.21
N ASP A 158 -10.27 9.94 2.89
CA ASP A 158 -10.99 10.45 4.07
C ASP A 158 -12.46 10.78 3.80
N ARG A 159 -12.82 11.15 2.56
CA ARG A 159 -14.19 11.52 2.23
C ARG A 159 -15.08 10.35 1.82
N VAL A 160 -14.48 9.25 1.38
CA VAL A 160 -15.23 8.17 0.73
C VAL A 160 -15.17 6.87 1.53
N ILE A 161 -14.02 6.57 2.14
CA ILE A 161 -13.80 5.28 2.78
C ILE A 161 -14.36 5.25 4.20
N THR A 162 -15.18 4.26 4.43
CA THR A 162 -15.65 3.81 5.76
C THR A 162 -15.47 2.30 5.86
N TYR A 163 -15.56 1.75 7.06
CA TYR A 163 -15.47 0.29 7.24
C TYR A 163 -16.58 -0.49 6.52
N SER A 164 -17.72 0.15 6.23
CA SER A 164 -18.84 -0.44 5.49
C SER A 164 -18.80 -0.22 3.97
N THR A 165 -17.76 0.46 3.46
CA THR A 165 -17.61 0.68 2.00
C THR A 165 -17.44 -0.66 1.28
N GLY A 166 -18.12 -0.82 0.13
CA GLY A 166 -18.02 -2.03 -0.68
C GLY A 166 -16.64 -2.21 -1.32
N LEU A 167 -16.20 -3.46 -1.51
CA LEU A 167 -14.84 -3.79 -1.97
C LEU A 167 -14.48 -3.11 -3.31
N MET A 168 -15.36 -3.15 -4.31
CA MET A 168 -15.10 -2.51 -5.62
C MET A 168 -15.22 -0.98 -5.57
N GLU A 169 -16.02 -0.46 -4.66
CA GLU A 169 -16.12 0.98 -4.42
C GLU A 169 -14.83 1.51 -3.77
N ALA A 170 -14.29 0.78 -2.81
CA ALA A 170 -13.00 1.10 -2.21
C ALA A 170 -11.86 1.01 -3.25
N ALA A 171 -11.85 0.00 -4.12
CA ALA A 171 -10.87 -0.10 -5.20
C ALA A 171 -10.91 1.11 -6.14
N LYS A 172 -12.13 1.55 -6.52
CA LYS A 172 -12.32 2.77 -7.32
C LYS A 172 -11.79 4.01 -6.59
N CYS A 173 -12.12 4.18 -5.31
CA CYS A 173 -11.65 5.30 -4.49
C CYS A 173 -10.12 5.32 -4.40
N VAL A 174 -9.49 4.18 -4.18
CA VAL A 174 -8.03 4.01 -4.16
C VAL A 174 -7.43 4.45 -5.50
N LEU A 175 -7.97 4.04 -6.64
CA LEU A 175 -7.47 4.46 -7.95
C LEU A 175 -7.61 5.98 -8.19
N ILE A 176 -8.69 6.60 -7.71
CA ILE A 176 -8.84 8.06 -7.77
C ILE A 176 -7.79 8.74 -6.88
N SER A 177 -7.47 8.19 -5.72
CA SER A 177 -6.41 8.71 -4.87
C SER A 177 -5.03 8.63 -5.55
N PHE A 178 -4.78 7.57 -6.33
CA PHE A 178 -3.60 7.48 -7.19
C PHE A 178 -3.59 8.54 -8.29
N ASP A 179 -4.70 8.79 -8.99
CA ASP A 179 -4.78 9.85 -9.98
C ASP A 179 -4.40 11.22 -9.41
N SER A 180 -4.94 11.56 -8.23
CA SER A 180 -4.63 12.82 -7.54
C SER A 180 -3.14 12.91 -7.18
N THR A 181 -2.53 11.81 -6.77
CA THR A 181 -1.10 11.76 -6.42
C THR A 181 -0.22 11.86 -7.66
N LEU A 182 -0.55 11.13 -8.73
CA LEU A 182 0.18 11.15 -10.00
C LEU A 182 0.21 12.54 -10.65
N ARG A 183 -0.88 13.30 -10.55
CA ARG A 183 -0.96 14.68 -11.06
C ARG A 183 -0.07 15.66 -10.30
N SER A 184 0.16 15.39 -9.02
CA SER A 184 0.82 16.34 -8.12
C SER A 184 2.26 15.95 -7.78
N ASN A 185 2.69 14.71 -8.06
CA ASN A 185 4.03 14.22 -7.74
C ASN A 185 4.59 13.30 -8.83
N ILE A 186 5.56 13.81 -9.57
CA ILE A 186 6.22 13.10 -10.67
C ILE A 186 7.00 11.84 -10.22
N SER A 187 7.35 11.77 -8.94
CA SER A 187 8.11 10.63 -8.39
C SER A 187 7.25 9.39 -8.14
N VAL A 188 5.91 9.54 -8.17
CA VAL A 188 4.94 8.45 -8.13
C VAL A 188 4.47 8.18 -9.55
N GLY A 189 4.40 6.92 -9.95
CA GLY A 189 4.05 6.62 -11.35
C GLY A 189 3.61 5.19 -11.60
N PRO A 190 2.87 4.99 -12.71
CA PRO A 190 2.46 3.67 -13.16
C PRO A 190 3.67 2.79 -13.54
N PRO A 191 3.46 1.46 -13.64
CA PRO A 191 2.22 0.72 -13.37
C PRO A 191 1.79 0.77 -11.90
N ILE A 192 0.45 0.77 -11.68
CA ILE A 192 -0.15 0.62 -10.34
C ILE A 192 -0.48 -0.86 -10.14
N ASP A 193 0.05 -1.45 -9.09
CA ASP A 193 -0.36 -2.79 -8.63
C ASP A 193 -1.55 -2.62 -7.69
N LEU A 194 -2.68 -3.29 -8.00
CA LEU A 194 -3.92 -3.29 -7.22
C LEU A 194 -4.31 -4.72 -6.89
N LEU A 195 -4.68 -4.97 -5.63
CA LEU A 195 -5.18 -6.24 -5.16
C LEU A 195 -6.43 -6.04 -4.31
N CYS A 196 -7.47 -6.84 -4.58
CA CYS A 196 -8.67 -6.92 -3.75
C CYS A 196 -8.76 -8.33 -3.17
N TYR A 197 -8.89 -8.41 -1.85
CA TYR A 197 -9.06 -9.63 -1.09
C TYR A 197 -10.46 -9.63 -0.44
N GLU A 198 -11.26 -10.63 -0.72
CA GLU A 198 -12.57 -10.83 -0.10
C GLU A 198 -12.41 -11.58 1.23
N ARG A 199 -13.06 -11.10 2.27
CA ARG A 199 -13.05 -11.72 3.61
C ARG A 199 -13.38 -13.20 3.54
N ASP A 200 -12.63 -14.01 4.26
CA ASP A 200 -12.79 -15.47 4.42
C ASP A 200 -12.59 -16.28 3.13
N SER A 201 -12.17 -15.64 2.03
CA SER A 201 -11.90 -16.36 0.76
C SER A 201 -10.62 -17.18 0.80
N LEU A 202 -9.65 -16.81 1.64
CA LEU A 202 -8.31 -17.40 1.78
C LEU A 202 -7.60 -17.64 0.42
N LYS A 203 -7.90 -16.79 -0.53
CA LYS A 203 -7.27 -16.73 -1.85
C LYS A 203 -7.29 -15.31 -2.39
N VAL A 204 -6.35 -14.99 -3.26
CA VAL A 204 -6.35 -13.70 -3.97
C VAL A 204 -7.52 -13.67 -4.95
N GLY A 205 -8.43 -12.70 -4.79
CA GLY A 205 -9.60 -12.55 -5.66
C GLY A 205 -9.24 -11.81 -6.94
N LEU A 206 -9.00 -10.51 -6.84
CA LEU A 206 -8.64 -9.66 -7.97
C LEU A 206 -7.22 -9.14 -7.78
N GLN A 207 -6.36 -9.38 -8.76
CA GLN A 207 -5.05 -8.72 -8.86
C GLN A 207 -4.87 -8.14 -10.25
N ARG A 208 -4.51 -6.85 -10.33
CA ARG A 208 -4.31 -6.12 -11.57
C ARG A 208 -3.03 -5.30 -11.50
N ARG A 209 -2.40 -5.15 -12.65
CA ARG A 209 -1.30 -4.21 -12.87
C ARG A 209 -1.71 -3.22 -13.95
N LEU A 210 -2.07 -2.01 -13.53
CA LEU A 210 -2.66 -0.97 -14.37
C LEU A 210 -1.54 -0.09 -14.93
N GLY A 211 -1.34 -0.17 -16.24
CA GLY A 211 -0.44 0.73 -16.96
C GLY A 211 -1.05 2.11 -17.18
N GLU A 212 -0.27 3.01 -17.73
CA GLU A 212 -0.69 4.39 -18.01
C GLU A 212 -1.91 4.46 -18.94
N GLN A 213 -2.03 3.51 -19.87
CA GLN A 213 -3.08 3.42 -20.89
C GLN A 213 -4.17 2.37 -20.55
N ASP A 214 -4.23 1.90 -19.29
CA ASP A 214 -5.31 1.01 -18.87
C ASP A 214 -6.67 1.68 -19.09
N SER A 215 -7.55 1.03 -19.84
CA SER A 215 -8.80 1.62 -20.30
C SER A 215 -9.75 2.02 -19.16
N TYR A 216 -9.82 1.18 -18.12
CA TYR A 216 -10.65 1.48 -16.95
C TYR A 216 -10.07 2.67 -16.17
N PHE A 217 -8.76 2.67 -15.93
CA PHE A 217 -8.12 3.74 -15.20
C PHE A 217 -8.21 5.07 -15.93
N VAL A 218 -8.02 5.08 -17.26
CA VAL A 218 -8.20 6.28 -18.10
C VAL A 218 -9.64 6.81 -18.04
N ASP A 219 -10.65 5.94 -18.17
CA ASP A 219 -12.07 6.34 -18.11
C ASP A 219 -12.43 6.93 -16.72
N VAL A 220 -12.00 6.28 -15.63
CA VAL A 220 -12.24 6.77 -14.26
C VAL A 220 -11.61 8.15 -14.06
N ARG A 221 -10.37 8.36 -14.50
CA ARG A 221 -9.68 9.65 -14.41
C ARG A 221 -10.42 10.76 -15.16
N GLN A 222 -10.85 10.50 -16.39
CA GLN A 222 -11.57 11.47 -17.21
C GLN A 222 -12.93 11.84 -16.60
N ARG A 223 -13.68 10.85 -16.12
CA ARG A 223 -14.98 11.08 -15.46
C ARG A 223 -14.83 11.83 -14.15
N TRP A 224 -13.78 11.52 -13.37
CA TRP A 224 -13.48 12.21 -12.12
C TRP A 224 -13.16 13.68 -12.38
N GLU A 225 -12.28 13.96 -13.34
CA GLU A 225 -11.95 15.33 -13.72
C GLU A 225 -13.17 16.13 -14.21
N ALA A 226 -13.96 15.56 -15.11
CA ALA A 226 -15.17 16.19 -15.61
C ALA A 226 -16.20 16.42 -14.48
N GLY A 227 -16.35 15.46 -13.57
CA GLY A 227 -17.21 15.56 -12.40
C GLY A 227 -16.82 16.69 -11.46
N LEU A 228 -15.53 16.83 -11.16
CA LEU A 228 -15.01 17.93 -10.33
C LEU A 228 -15.22 19.30 -10.97
N LYS A 229 -14.97 19.45 -12.28
CA LYS A 229 -15.23 20.70 -12.99
C LYS A 229 -16.70 21.10 -12.93
N ARG A 230 -17.61 20.15 -13.16
CA ARG A 230 -19.05 20.39 -13.06
C ARG A 230 -19.46 20.79 -11.66
N LEU A 231 -19.03 20.02 -10.64
CA LEU A 231 -19.33 20.33 -9.24
C LEU A 231 -18.82 21.74 -8.85
N PHE A 232 -17.62 22.11 -9.31
CA PHE A 232 -17.07 23.44 -9.04
C PHE A 232 -17.92 24.55 -9.67
N THR A 233 -18.44 24.34 -10.90
CA THR A 233 -19.34 25.29 -11.58
C THR A 233 -20.68 25.43 -10.87
N ASP A 234 -21.17 24.36 -10.22
CA ASP A 234 -22.44 24.33 -9.50
C ASP A 234 -22.37 24.98 -8.12
N LEU A 235 -21.16 25.26 -7.59
CA LEU A 235 -20.99 25.96 -6.32
C LEU A 235 -21.30 27.46 -6.51
N PRO A 236 -21.97 28.10 -5.53
CA PRO A 236 -22.23 29.54 -5.58
C PRO A 236 -20.93 30.33 -5.50
N ASP A 237 -20.86 31.44 -6.23
CA ASP A 237 -19.77 32.39 -6.10
C ASP A 237 -19.78 33.05 -4.71
N PRO A 238 -18.60 33.39 -4.17
CA PRO A 238 -18.53 34.10 -2.89
C PRO A 238 -19.11 35.51 -3.04
N HIS A 239 -20.02 35.89 -2.15
CA HIS A 239 -20.54 37.24 -2.01
C HIS A 239 -19.83 37.89 -0.81
N TRP A 240 -18.85 38.73 -1.11
CA TRP A 240 -18.19 39.54 -0.09
C TRP A 240 -18.95 40.86 -0.01
N GLU A 241 -19.56 41.14 1.15
CA GLU A 241 -20.03 42.49 1.47
C GLU A 241 -18.81 43.32 1.84
N ASP A 242 -18.62 44.49 1.18
CA ASP A 242 -17.56 45.48 1.47
C ASP A 242 -17.78 46.17 2.80
#